data_94eebed8f9a542257bcc51960dc64ad5
#
_entry.id   94eebed8f9a542257bcc51960dc64ad5
#
_cell.length_a   1.000
_cell.length_b   1.000
_cell.length_c   1.000
_cell.angle_alpha   90.00
_cell.angle_beta   90.00
_cell.angle_gamma   90.00
#
_symmetry.space_group_name_H-M   'P 1'
#
loop_
_entity.id
_entity.type
_entity.pdbx_description
1 polymer ?
#
loop_
_entity_poly.entity_id
_entity_poly.type
_entity_poly.pdbx_seq_one_letter_code
_entity_poly.pdbx_strand_id
1 'polypeptide(L)'
;FPAYEVIGEEEKAAVARVLDTGVLSRYLGCWHGDFYGGPEVRAFEEEWAAYFGVKHAIAVNSCTSGLYAAVGAIGTEPGEEIVVPPYTMAATATAPLVYGAVPVFADVEPDCFCIDPAAVEAAITPRTRAIMAVDLFGQPYDADAVNAVAKKHGLRVIEDAAQAPGATHGTRHA
;
A
#
# COMPACT_ATOMS: atom_id res chain seq x y z
N PHE A 1 -15.75 -17.63 -13.33
CA PHE A 1 -14.67 -18.37 -12.71
C PHE A 1 -15.19 -19.04 -11.45
N PRO A 2 -14.86 -20.32 -11.18
CA PRO A 2 -15.24 -20.96 -9.93
C PRO A 2 -14.52 -20.27 -8.76
N ALA A 3 -15.15 -20.27 -7.58
CA ALA A 3 -14.47 -19.85 -6.37
C ALA A 3 -13.30 -20.78 -6.06
N TYR A 4 -12.18 -20.23 -5.66
CA TYR A 4 -11.05 -21.02 -5.17
C TYR A 4 -11.29 -21.38 -3.71
N GLU A 5 -11.21 -22.68 -3.42
CA GLU A 5 -11.17 -23.18 -2.04
C GLU A 5 -9.72 -23.07 -1.55
N VAL A 6 -9.42 -22.01 -0.79
CA VAL A 6 -8.09 -21.75 -0.24
C VAL A 6 -8.01 -21.97 1.27
N ILE A 7 -9.14 -22.35 1.91
CA ILE A 7 -9.20 -22.62 3.35
C ILE A 7 -9.15 -24.12 3.57
N GLY A 8 -8.06 -24.63 4.09
CA GLY A 8 -7.81 -26.02 4.40
C GLY A 8 -7.67 -26.32 5.89
N GLU A 9 -7.07 -27.43 6.21
CA GLU A 9 -6.85 -27.85 7.60
C GLU A 9 -5.78 -27.00 8.30
N GLU A 10 -4.82 -26.45 7.56
CA GLU A 10 -3.78 -25.56 8.10
C GLU A 10 -4.36 -24.26 8.63
N GLU A 11 -5.25 -23.62 7.85
CA GLU A 11 -5.93 -22.39 8.25
C GLU A 11 -6.86 -22.63 9.47
N LYS A 12 -7.61 -23.74 9.44
CA LYS A 12 -8.46 -24.13 10.57
C LYS A 12 -7.65 -24.36 11.82
N ALA A 13 -6.52 -25.06 11.74
CA ALA A 13 -5.62 -25.28 12.87
C ALA A 13 -5.02 -23.98 13.40
N ALA A 14 -4.64 -23.06 12.50
CA ALA A 14 -4.13 -21.75 12.90
C ALA A 14 -5.17 -20.92 13.67
N VAL A 15 -6.41 -20.90 13.18
CA VAL A 15 -7.52 -20.22 13.86
C VAL A 15 -7.82 -20.88 15.23
N ALA A 16 -7.88 -22.21 15.28
CA ALA A 16 -8.12 -22.95 16.51
C ALA A 16 -7.06 -22.61 17.58
N ARG A 17 -5.78 -22.57 17.23
CA ARG A 17 -4.71 -22.18 18.17
C ARG A 17 -4.96 -20.81 18.81
N VAL A 18 -5.42 -19.83 18.02
CA VAL A 18 -5.73 -18.50 18.55
C VAL A 18 -6.93 -18.55 19.48
N LEU A 19 -8.00 -19.25 19.10
CA LEU A 19 -9.21 -19.41 19.93
C LEU A 19 -8.91 -20.11 21.26
N ASP A 20 -8.05 -21.12 21.27
CA ASP A 20 -7.64 -21.86 22.45
C ASP A 20 -6.89 -20.96 23.47
N THR A 21 -6.29 -19.86 23.03
CA THR A 21 -5.69 -18.87 23.95
C THR A 21 -6.74 -18.09 24.76
N GLY A 22 -8.00 -18.06 24.33
CA GLY A 22 -9.06 -17.22 24.89
C GLY A 22 -8.89 -15.72 24.65
N VAL A 23 -7.87 -15.29 23.88
CA VAL A 23 -7.55 -13.88 23.63
C VAL A 23 -7.47 -13.61 22.13
N LEU A 24 -8.48 -12.92 21.58
CA LEU A 24 -8.57 -12.64 20.15
C LEU A 24 -7.88 -11.33 19.76
N SER A 25 -7.80 -10.36 20.65
CA SER A 25 -7.15 -9.07 20.39
C SER A 25 -6.01 -8.84 21.38
N ARG A 26 -4.86 -8.48 20.84
CA ARG A 26 -3.65 -8.16 21.59
C ARG A 26 -3.06 -6.81 21.17
N TYR A 27 -3.91 -5.89 20.72
CA TYR A 27 -3.56 -4.49 20.57
C TYR A 27 -3.99 -3.74 21.81
N LEU A 28 -3.04 -3.39 22.66
CA LEU A 28 -3.31 -2.64 23.87
C LEU A 28 -2.99 -1.16 23.67
N GLY A 29 -3.91 -0.28 24.07
CA GLY A 29 -3.75 1.17 24.00
C GLY A 29 -2.79 1.75 25.07
N CYS A 30 -1.95 0.92 25.67
CA CYS A 30 -0.94 1.31 26.65
C CYS A 30 0.39 0.60 26.36
N TRP A 31 1.46 1.12 26.95
CA TRP A 31 2.80 0.55 26.79
C TRP A 31 2.87 -0.85 27.42
N HIS A 32 2.86 -1.85 26.56
CA HIS A 32 2.88 -3.27 26.94
C HIS A 32 3.55 -4.08 25.82
N GLY A 33 3.93 -5.34 26.09
CA GLY A 33 4.49 -6.24 25.09
C GLY A 33 3.58 -6.48 23.89
N ASP A 34 2.27 -6.39 24.07
CA ASP A 34 1.26 -6.53 23.01
C ASP A 34 0.78 -5.17 22.44
N PHE A 35 1.49 -4.07 22.68
CA PHE A 35 1.18 -2.77 22.08
C PHE A 35 1.20 -2.81 20.55
N TYR A 36 2.13 -3.57 19.97
CA TYR A 36 2.29 -3.77 18.53
C TYR A 36 1.56 -5.01 18.00
N GLY A 37 0.60 -5.54 18.73
CA GLY A 37 -0.13 -6.74 18.36
C GLY A 37 0.40 -8.01 19.00
N GLY A 38 -0.37 -9.09 18.85
CA GLY A 38 -0.05 -10.41 19.38
C GLY A 38 0.98 -11.18 18.54
N PRO A 39 1.31 -12.42 18.98
CA PRO A 39 2.36 -13.20 18.33
C PRO A 39 2.07 -13.52 16.86
N GLU A 40 0.83 -13.81 16.48
CA GLU A 40 0.48 -14.15 15.09
C GLU A 40 0.66 -12.94 14.16
N VAL A 41 0.29 -11.74 14.62
CA VAL A 41 0.50 -10.50 13.83
C VAL A 41 1.98 -10.22 13.65
N ARG A 42 2.77 -10.32 14.72
CA ARG A 42 4.22 -10.09 14.65
C ARG A 42 4.92 -11.10 13.75
N ALA A 43 4.57 -12.38 13.85
CA ALA A 43 5.10 -13.42 12.98
C ALA A 43 4.76 -13.12 11.52
N PHE A 44 3.51 -12.73 11.22
CA PHE A 44 3.11 -12.34 9.87
C PHE A 44 3.92 -11.15 9.35
N GLU A 45 4.11 -10.10 10.14
CA GLU A 45 4.91 -8.94 9.75
C GLU A 45 6.37 -9.31 9.47
N GLU A 46 6.97 -10.16 10.30
CA GLU A 46 8.35 -10.65 10.15
C GLU A 46 8.50 -11.51 8.88
N GLU A 47 7.58 -12.46 8.67
CA GLU A 47 7.59 -13.33 7.48
C GLU A 47 7.35 -12.52 6.20
N TRP A 48 6.43 -11.56 6.21
CA TRP A 48 6.16 -10.67 5.08
C TRP A 48 7.38 -9.82 4.74
N ALA A 49 8.00 -9.20 5.74
CA ALA A 49 9.20 -8.41 5.53
C ALA A 49 10.35 -9.25 4.95
N ALA A 50 10.53 -10.48 5.45
CA ALA A 50 11.54 -11.41 4.95
C ALA A 50 11.25 -11.85 3.50
N TYR A 51 10.00 -12.18 3.18
CA TYR A 51 9.59 -12.63 1.85
C TYR A 51 9.84 -11.55 0.78
N PHE A 52 9.46 -10.31 1.07
CA PHE A 52 9.63 -9.19 0.15
C PHE A 52 11.00 -8.50 0.24
N GLY A 53 11.87 -8.92 1.16
CA GLY A 53 13.20 -8.33 1.35
C GLY A 53 13.16 -6.88 1.83
N VAL A 54 12.08 -6.48 2.52
CA VAL A 54 11.92 -5.13 3.07
C VAL A 54 12.31 -5.08 4.54
N LYS A 55 12.64 -3.89 5.02
CA LYS A 55 13.11 -3.71 6.40
C LYS A 55 11.99 -3.83 7.43
N HIS A 56 10.79 -3.41 7.09
CA HIS A 56 9.63 -3.37 7.99
C HIS A 56 8.36 -3.75 7.24
N ALA A 57 7.46 -4.44 7.91
CA ALA A 57 6.08 -4.62 7.51
C ALA A 57 5.17 -4.26 8.69
N ILE A 58 4.01 -3.71 8.41
CA ILE A 58 3.03 -3.31 9.42
C ILE A 58 1.67 -3.81 8.97
N ALA A 59 1.08 -4.71 9.75
CA ALA A 59 -0.25 -5.23 9.49
C ALA A 59 -1.33 -4.20 9.82
N VAL A 60 -2.26 -4.04 8.90
CA VAL A 60 -3.42 -3.16 9.02
C VAL A 60 -4.70 -3.94 8.69
N ASN A 61 -5.85 -3.40 9.05
CA ASN A 61 -7.14 -4.08 8.84
C ASN A 61 -7.64 -4.01 7.38
N SER A 62 -7.04 -3.15 6.55
CA SER A 62 -7.38 -3.04 5.12
C SER A 62 -6.28 -2.28 4.37
N CYS A 63 -6.20 -2.46 3.05
CA CYS A 63 -5.29 -1.64 2.22
C CYS A 63 -5.62 -0.15 2.34
N THR A 64 -6.90 0.22 2.42
CA THR A 64 -7.32 1.62 2.62
C THR A 64 -6.69 2.22 3.88
N SER A 65 -6.66 1.48 4.99
CA SER A 65 -5.98 1.92 6.22
C SER A 65 -4.46 2.03 6.03
N GLY A 66 -3.88 1.14 5.22
CA GLY A 66 -2.47 1.22 4.81
C GLY A 66 -2.16 2.49 4.03
N LEU A 67 -3.02 2.85 3.08
CA LEU A 67 -2.88 4.09 2.30
C LEU A 67 -3.00 5.32 3.20
N TYR A 68 -3.95 5.34 4.16
CA TYR A 68 -4.03 6.42 5.16
C TYR A 68 -2.75 6.53 5.98
N ALA A 69 -2.23 5.41 6.46
CA ALA A 69 -0.98 5.39 7.22
C ALA A 69 0.21 5.87 6.39
N ALA A 70 0.30 5.47 5.11
CA ALA A 70 1.38 5.87 4.21
C ALA A 70 1.35 7.37 3.90
N VAL A 71 0.15 7.93 3.61
CA VAL A 71 -0.03 9.37 3.38
C VAL A 71 0.32 10.19 4.62
N GLY A 72 -0.06 9.72 5.81
CA GLY A 72 0.35 10.37 7.06
C GLY A 72 1.85 10.26 7.34
N ALA A 73 2.46 9.09 7.07
CA ALA A 73 3.86 8.82 7.33
C ALA A 73 4.83 9.67 6.49
N ILE A 74 4.42 10.11 5.30
CA ILE A 74 5.23 11.03 4.48
C ILE A 74 5.10 12.50 4.94
N GLY A 75 4.31 12.77 5.99
CA GLY A 75 4.14 14.10 6.56
C GLY A 75 3.31 15.02 5.66
N THR A 76 2.21 14.51 5.10
CA THR A 76 1.31 15.28 4.23
C THR A 76 0.56 16.34 5.03
N GLU A 77 0.56 17.57 4.54
CA GLU A 77 -0.10 18.73 5.14
C GLU A 77 -1.34 19.15 4.31
N PRO A 78 -2.33 19.82 4.94
CA PRO A 78 -3.49 20.33 4.23
C PRO A 78 -3.12 21.27 3.08
N GLY A 79 -3.73 21.07 1.91
CA GLY A 79 -3.47 21.86 0.71
C GLY A 79 -2.28 21.38 -0.14
N GLU A 80 -1.49 20.41 0.33
CA GLU A 80 -0.53 19.71 -0.51
C GLU A 80 -1.26 18.81 -1.53
N GLU A 81 -0.56 18.40 -2.57
CA GLU A 81 -1.11 17.61 -3.66
C GLU A 81 -0.45 16.23 -3.71
N ILE A 82 -1.26 15.21 -3.99
CA ILE A 82 -0.77 13.86 -4.29
C ILE A 82 -1.26 13.49 -5.68
N VAL A 83 -0.32 13.19 -6.60
CA VAL A 83 -0.65 12.73 -7.94
C VAL A 83 -1.12 11.29 -7.89
N VAL A 84 -2.28 11.00 -8.47
CA VAL A 84 -2.95 9.69 -8.42
C VAL A 84 -3.49 9.31 -9.81
N PRO A 85 -3.63 8.02 -10.16
CA PRO A 85 -4.32 7.62 -11.38
C PRO A 85 -5.83 7.79 -11.23
N PRO A 86 -6.58 8.10 -12.32
CA PRO A 86 -8.05 8.20 -12.30
C PRO A 86 -8.72 6.83 -12.33
N TYR A 87 -8.04 5.79 -12.81
CA TYR A 87 -8.58 4.45 -12.97
C TYR A 87 -8.02 3.51 -11.88
N THR A 88 -8.72 3.46 -10.74
CA THR A 88 -8.34 2.68 -9.55
C THR A 88 -9.52 2.60 -8.58
N MET A 89 -9.34 1.89 -7.46
CA MET A 89 -10.26 1.98 -6.32
C MET A 89 -10.29 3.41 -5.75
N ALA A 90 -11.46 3.86 -5.35
CA ALA A 90 -11.66 5.22 -4.80
C ALA A 90 -10.72 5.53 -3.61
N ALA A 91 -10.25 4.50 -2.89
CA ALA A 91 -9.33 4.63 -1.77
C ALA A 91 -8.06 5.42 -2.13
N THR A 92 -7.52 5.22 -3.33
CA THR A 92 -6.34 5.93 -3.83
C THR A 92 -6.55 7.46 -3.84
N ALA A 93 -7.72 7.92 -4.29
CA ALA A 93 -8.05 9.35 -4.31
C ALA A 93 -8.58 9.87 -2.96
N THR A 94 -9.19 9.02 -2.13
CA THR A 94 -9.74 9.44 -0.84
C THR A 94 -8.72 9.46 0.28
N ALA A 95 -7.63 8.69 0.19
CA ALA A 95 -6.58 8.69 1.20
C ALA A 95 -5.93 10.07 1.42
N PRO A 96 -5.57 10.84 0.37
CA PRO A 96 -5.10 12.22 0.53
C PRO A 96 -6.10 13.13 1.26
N LEU A 97 -7.39 12.98 0.97
CA LEU A 97 -8.45 13.85 1.53
C LEU A 97 -8.55 13.77 3.06
N VAL A 98 -8.19 12.62 3.66
CA VAL A 98 -8.16 12.45 5.13
C VAL A 98 -7.21 13.44 5.81
N TYR A 99 -6.16 13.85 5.10
CA TYR A 99 -5.17 14.81 5.56
C TYR A 99 -5.39 16.23 5.01
N GLY A 100 -6.52 16.47 4.34
CA GLY A 100 -6.81 17.75 3.70
C GLY A 100 -5.94 18.03 2.46
N ALA A 101 -5.26 17.00 1.94
CA ALA A 101 -4.51 17.10 0.69
C ALA A 101 -5.43 16.89 -0.52
N VAL A 102 -5.00 17.36 -1.67
CA VAL A 102 -5.76 17.34 -2.92
C VAL A 102 -5.24 16.23 -3.83
N PRO A 103 -6.07 15.22 -4.19
CA PRO A 103 -5.69 14.28 -5.24
C PRO A 103 -5.69 14.99 -6.62
N VAL A 104 -4.55 14.94 -7.30
CA VAL A 104 -4.38 15.46 -8.66
C VAL A 104 -4.31 14.28 -9.61
N PHE A 105 -5.21 14.23 -10.57
CA PHE A 105 -5.28 13.09 -11.48
C PHE A 105 -4.27 13.23 -12.62
N ALA A 106 -3.45 12.19 -12.81
CA ALA A 106 -2.61 11.98 -13.97
C ALA A 106 -3.13 10.78 -14.76
N ASP A 107 -3.16 10.89 -16.09
CA ASP A 107 -3.71 9.84 -16.95
C ASP A 107 -2.96 8.52 -16.84
N VAL A 108 -3.51 7.48 -17.43
CA VAL A 108 -2.97 6.11 -17.40
C VAL A 108 -2.48 5.70 -18.79
N GLU A 109 -1.53 4.79 -18.84
CA GLU A 109 -1.10 4.16 -20.07
C GLU A 109 -2.21 3.28 -20.67
N PRO A 110 -2.50 3.37 -21.96
CA PRO A 110 -3.62 2.64 -22.57
C PRO A 110 -3.44 1.12 -22.60
N ASP A 111 -2.19 0.65 -22.54
CA ASP A 111 -1.89 -0.77 -22.67
C ASP A 111 -1.98 -1.53 -21.34
N CYS A 112 -1.67 -0.89 -20.20
CA CYS A 112 -1.65 -1.53 -18.89
C CYS A 112 -2.58 -0.88 -17.85
N PHE A 113 -3.15 0.28 -18.14
CA PHE A 113 -3.99 1.07 -17.23
C PHE A 113 -3.30 1.53 -15.94
N CYS A 114 -1.98 1.34 -15.83
CA CYS A 114 -1.18 1.93 -14.76
C CYS A 114 -0.90 3.41 -15.05
N ILE A 115 -0.52 4.16 -14.02
CA ILE A 115 -0.27 5.60 -14.15
C ILE A 115 0.84 5.88 -15.20
N ASP A 116 0.60 6.83 -16.11
CA ASP A 116 1.56 7.25 -17.12
C ASP A 116 2.61 8.19 -16.52
N PRO A 117 3.91 7.84 -16.57
CA PRO A 117 4.98 8.69 -16.06
C PRO A 117 5.04 10.08 -16.71
N ALA A 118 4.67 10.21 -17.99
CA ALA A 118 4.65 11.50 -18.68
C ALA A 118 3.49 12.38 -18.20
N ALA A 119 2.32 11.77 -17.95
CA ALA A 119 1.18 12.46 -17.36
C ALA A 119 1.47 12.87 -15.90
N VAL A 120 2.18 12.02 -15.13
CA VAL A 120 2.66 12.37 -13.79
C VAL A 120 3.55 13.61 -13.84
N GLU A 121 4.56 13.62 -14.70
CA GLU A 121 5.48 14.76 -14.86
C GLU A 121 4.71 16.07 -15.18
N ALA A 122 3.70 15.99 -16.05
CA ALA A 122 2.89 17.13 -16.43
C ALA A 122 1.95 17.64 -15.31
N ALA A 123 1.57 16.76 -14.38
CA ALA A 123 0.66 17.08 -13.27
C ALA A 123 1.37 17.69 -12.05
N ILE A 124 2.72 17.68 -12.00
CA ILE A 124 3.50 18.16 -10.86
C ILE A 124 3.40 19.68 -10.73
N THR A 125 3.13 20.14 -9.52
CA THR A 125 3.12 21.56 -9.14
C THR A 125 4.05 21.81 -7.95
N PRO A 126 4.30 23.06 -7.55
CA PRO A 126 5.04 23.35 -6.30
C PRO A 126 4.39 22.82 -5.01
N ARG A 127 3.12 22.39 -5.06
CA ARG A 127 2.41 21.80 -3.93
C ARG A 127 2.44 20.28 -3.92
N THR A 128 2.95 19.66 -4.99
CA THR A 128 3.00 18.19 -5.07
C THR A 128 3.94 17.62 -4.01
N ARG A 129 3.41 16.73 -3.19
CA ARG A 129 4.12 16.07 -2.09
C ARG A 129 4.57 14.67 -2.46
N ALA A 130 3.72 13.94 -3.17
CA ALA A 130 3.96 12.54 -3.52
C ALA A 130 3.24 12.13 -4.81
N ILE A 131 3.63 10.98 -5.32
CA ILE A 131 2.95 10.21 -6.37
C ILE A 131 2.43 8.94 -5.70
N MET A 132 1.17 8.59 -5.92
CA MET A 132 0.60 7.31 -5.51
C MET A 132 0.32 6.49 -6.77
N ALA A 133 1.17 5.48 -7.01
CA ALA A 133 1.05 4.59 -8.15
C ALA A 133 0.31 3.30 -7.73
N VAL A 134 -0.43 2.70 -8.65
CA VAL A 134 -1.26 1.51 -8.40
C VAL A 134 -0.89 0.41 -9.38
N ASP A 135 -0.64 -0.79 -8.84
CA ASP A 135 -0.42 -2.02 -9.60
C ASP A 135 -1.76 -2.67 -9.94
N LEU A 136 -2.40 -2.13 -10.97
CA LEU A 136 -3.77 -2.46 -11.29
C LEU A 136 -3.90 -3.86 -11.92
N PHE A 137 -4.87 -4.65 -11.45
CA PHE A 137 -5.17 -5.99 -11.97
C PHE A 137 -3.99 -6.99 -11.92
N GLY A 138 -3.01 -6.74 -11.03
CA GLY A 138 -1.81 -7.57 -10.92
C GLY A 138 -0.67 -7.14 -11.86
N GLN A 139 -0.84 -6.03 -12.58
CA GLN A 139 0.17 -5.46 -13.47
C GLN A 139 0.95 -4.37 -12.73
N PRO A 140 2.26 -4.57 -12.46
CA PRO A 140 3.10 -3.52 -11.90
C PRO A 140 3.19 -2.30 -12.84
N TYR A 141 3.13 -1.09 -12.27
CA TYR A 141 3.42 0.14 -13.01
C TYR A 141 4.90 0.23 -13.39
N ASP A 142 5.28 1.11 -14.31
CA ASP A 142 6.70 1.39 -14.61
C ASP A 142 7.37 2.11 -13.44
N ALA A 143 7.82 1.31 -12.47
CA ALA A 143 8.45 1.82 -11.25
C ALA A 143 9.75 2.58 -11.53
N ASP A 144 10.49 2.22 -12.59
CA ASP A 144 11.75 2.91 -12.92
C ASP A 144 11.46 4.31 -13.44
N ALA A 145 10.51 4.46 -14.36
CA ALA A 145 10.13 5.75 -14.91
C ALA A 145 9.47 6.66 -13.85
N VAL A 146 8.52 6.15 -13.08
CA VAL A 146 7.86 6.93 -12.00
C VAL A 146 8.86 7.36 -10.93
N ASN A 147 9.77 6.48 -10.50
CA ASN A 147 10.81 6.83 -9.53
C ASN A 147 11.82 7.85 -10.10
N ALA A 148 12.10 7.81 -11.40
CA ALA A 148 12.95 8.83 -12.05
C ALA A 148 12.28 10.22 -11.98
N VAL A 149 10.98 10.32 -12.28
CA VAL A 149 10.19 11.54 -12.13
C VAL A 149 10.18 12.00 -10.66
N ALA A 150 9.86 11.12 -9.74
CA ALA A 150 9.83 11.43 -8.31
C ALA A 150 11.18 11.97 -7.82
N LYS A 151 12.28 11.32 -8.20
CA LYS A 151 13.64 11.75 -7.85
C LYS A 151 13.98 13.13 -8.41
N LYS A 152 13.62 13.40 -9.66
CA LYS A 152 13.86 14.69 -10.33
C LYS A 152 13.21 15.85 -9.57
N HIS A 153 12.02 15.61 -9.01
CA HIS A 153 11.21 16.63 -8.31
C HIS A 153 11.30 16.55 -6.78
N GLY A 154 12.09 15.61 -6.23
CA GLY A 154 12.24 15.43 -4.78
C GLY A 154 10.97 14.89 -4.08
N LEU A 155 10.14 14.16 -4.81
CA LEU A 155 8.86 13.62 -4.34
C LEU A 155 9.02 12.22 -3.71
N ARG A 156 8.03 11.83 -2.90
CA ARG A 156 7.86 10.47 -2.41
C ARG A 156 6.99 9.68 -3.38
N VAL A 157 7.19 8.35 -3.41
CA VAL A 157 6.28 7.42 -4.10
C VAL A 157 5.61 6.54 -3.05
N ILE A 158 4.30 6.43 -3.15
CA ILE A 158 3.48 5.43 -2.44
C ILE A 158 3.03 4.44 -3.50
N GLU A 159 3.32 3.17 -3.28
CA GLU A 159 2.89 2.07 -4.14
C GLU A 159 1.69 1.37 -3.53
N ASP A 160 0.61 1.28 -4.28
CA ASP A 160 -0.59 0.50 -3.94
C ASP A 160 -0.57 -0.81 -4.73
N ALA A 161 0.01 -1.84 -4.11
CA ALA A 161 0.10 -3.19 -4.66
C ALA A 161 -1.05 -4.11 -4.18
N ALA A 162 -2.19 -3.55 -3.75
CA ALA A 162 -3.31 -4.35 -3.21
C ALA A 162 -3.82 -5.43 -4.16
N GLN A 163 -3.68 -5.24 -5.47
CA GLN A 163 -4.09 -6.20 -6.49
C GLN A 163 -2.93 -7.01 -7.07
N ALA A 164 -1.69 -6.79 -6.63
CA ALA A 164 -0.50 -7.36 -7.21
C ALA A 164 0.48 -7.98 -6.18
N PRO A 165 0.02 -8.58 -5.06
CA PRO A 165 0.95 -9.15 -4.08
C PRO A 165 1.79 -10.25 -4.71
N GLY A 166 3.13 -10.07 -4.68
CA GLY A 166 4.09 -10.98 -5.28
C GLY A 166 4.32 -10.81 -6.79
N ALA A 167 3.65 -9.88 -7.45
CA ALA A 167 4.02 -9.47 -8.80
C ALA A 167 5.42 -8.83 -8.80
N THR A 168 6.07 -8.82 -9.96
CA THR A 168 7.43 -8.29 -10.06
C THR A 168 7.57 -7.36 -11.26
N HIS A 169 8.30 -6.26 -11.06
CA HIS A 169 8.83 -5.45 -12.14
C HIS A 169 10.33 -5.75 -12.28
N GLY A 170 10.70 -6.52 -13.31
CA GLY A 170 12.05 -7.09 -13.44
C GLY A 170 12.34 -8.09 -12.31
N THR A 171 13.30 -7.77 -11.44
CA THR A 171 13.69 -8.61 -10.29
C THR A 171 13.15 -8.09 -8.95
N ARG A 172 12.41 -6.99 -8.96
CA ARG A 172 11.84 -6.38 -7.75
C ARG A 172 10.38 -6.78 -7.59
N HIS A 173 9.97 -7.09 -6.37
CA HIS A 173 8.57 -7.22 -6.03
C HIS A 173 7.85 -5.87 -6.09
N ALA A 174 6.57 -5.94 -6.47
CA ALA A 174 5.60 -4.87 -6.35
C ALA A 174 5.15 -4.74 -4.89
#